data_c9a50c4c64374d402e1a0faef33fc780
#
_entry.id   c9a50c4c64374d402e1a0faef33fc780
#
_cell.length_a   1.000
_cell.length_b   1.000
_cell.length_c   1.000
_cell.angle_alpha   90.00
_cell.angle_beta   90.00
_cell.angle_gamma   90.00
#
_symmetry.space_group_name_H-M   'P 1'
#
loop_
_entity.id
_entity.type
_entity.pdbx_description
1 polymer ?
#
loop_
_entity_poly.entity_id
_entity_poly.type
_entity_poly.pdbx_seq_one_letter_code
_entity_poly.pdbx_strand_id
1 'polypeptide(L)'
;RFEHISREQVRVSVRNRRAVQNHIGGVHACAMALLAETATGFATQMNTPDDKLILLKSMNAQYVKRAEGNMYAVAHISEEMAARLQNEERGNMIVPCEVGDESGEAPVLVEMVWAWVLKKRD
;
A
#
# COMPACT_ATOMS: atom_id res chain seq x y z
N ARG A 1 -10.17 5.91 3.92
CA ARG A 1 -11.39 5.10 3.83
C ARG A 1 -11.16 3.89 2.93
N PHE A 2 -11.47 2.71 3.47
CA PHE A 2 -11.41 1.49 2.68
C PHE A 2 -12.64 1.42 1.77
N GLU A 3 -12.41 1.33 0.47
CA GLU A 3 -13.49 1.24 -0.53
C GLU A 3 -13.69 -0.18 -1.03
N HIS A 4 -12.64 -1.00 -0.99
CA HIS A 4 -12.71 -2.40 -1.37
C HIS A 4 -11.66 -3.18 -0.60
N ILE A 5 -12.04 -4.33 -0.05
CA ILE A 5 -11.13 -5.24 0.64
C ILE A 5 -11.47 -6.67 0.20
N SER A 6 -10.52 -7.31 -0.45
CA SER A 6 -10.58 -8.73 -0.78
C SER A 6 -9.17 -9.30 -0.75
N ARG A 7 -9.04 -10.61 -0.89
CA ARG A 7 -7.71 -11.24 -0.90
C ARG A 7 -6.88 -10.83 -2.10
N GLU A 8 -7.53 -10.49 -3.22
CA GLU A 8 -6.84 -10.09 -4.44
C GLU A 8 -6.55 -8.60 -4.51
N GLN A 9 -7.35 -7.78 -3.84
CA GLN A 9 -7.28 -6.33 -4.01
C GLN A 9 -7.73 -5.57 -2.79
N VAL A 10 -6.99 -4.53 -2.46
CA VAL A 10 -7.38 -3.56 -1.43
C VAL A 10 -7.34 -2.17 -2.04
N ARG A 11 -8.44 -1.45 -1.92
CA ARG A 11 -8.54 -0.06 -2.38
C ARG A 11 -8.85 0.86 -1.19
N VAL A 12 -8.02 1.87 -1.03
CA VAL A 12 -8.13 2.86 0.04
C VAL A 12 -8.17 4.25 -0.59
N SER A 13 -8.99 5.13 -0.05
CA SER A 13 -9.05 6.49 -0.53
C SER A 13 -8.97 7.50 0.61
N VAL A 14 -8.59 8.72 0.26
CA VAL A 14 -8.65 9.87 1.17
C VAL A 14 -9.29 11.03 0.42
N ARG A 15 -10.24 11.70 1.08
CA ARG A 15 -10.88 12.87 0.52
C ARG A 15 -9.94 14.07 0.57
N ASN A 16 -10.06 14.91 -0.44
CA ASN A 16 -9.34 16.17 -0.48
C ASN A 16 -9.98 17.15 0.51
N ARG A 17 -9.54 17.08 1.77
CA ARG A 17 -10.02 17.94 2.85
C ARG A 17 -8.96 18.99 3.19
N ARG A 18 -9.39 20.05 3.85
CA ARG A 18 -8.49 21.09 4.35
C ARG A 18 -7.33 20.52 5.18
N ALA A 19 -7.59 19.46 5.94
CA ALA A 19 -6.57 18.79 6.76
C ALA A 19 -5.46 18.17 5.93
N VAL A 20 -5.73 17.74 4.69
CA VAL A 20 -4.73 17.19 3.76
C VAL A 20 -4.35 18.17 2.68
N GLN A 21 -5.08 19.27 2.55
CA GLN A 21 -4.72 20.39 1.68
C GLN A 21 -3.72 21.26 2.42
N ASN A 22 -2.52 21.31 1.93
CA ASN A 22 -1.50 22.15 2.52
C ASN A 22 -0.77 22.85 1.38
N HIS A 23 -0.51 24.15 1.57
CA HIS A 23 0.31 24.91 0.65
C HIS A 23 1.76 24.39 0.61
N ILE A 24 2.14 23.58 1.57
CA ILE A 24 3.40 22.85 1.58
C ILE A 24 3.12 21.46 1.01
N GLY A 25 3.57 21.18 -0.22
CA GLY A 25 3.30 19.91 -0.90
C GLY A 25 3.66 18.64 -0.13
N GLY A 26 4.43 18.77 0.98
CA GLY A 26 4.80 17.65 1.83
C GLY A 26 3.63 16.89 2.45
N VAL A 27 2.52 17.57 2.77
CA VAL A 27 1.35 16.91 3.35
C VAL A 27 0.70 15.96 2.34
N HIS A 28 0.58 16.39 1.10
CA HIS A 28 0.04 15.53 0.04
C HIS A 28 0.97 14.34 -0.25
N ALA A 29 2.28 14.58 -0.24
CA ALA A 29 3.27 13.53 -0.43
C ALA A 29 3.17 12.48 0.68
N CYS A 30 3.06 12.92 1.95
CA CYS A 30 2.89 12.03 3.08
C CYS A 30 1.58 11.24 2.99
N ALA A 31 0.49 11.89 2.58
CA ALA A 31 -0.80 11.23 2.44
C ALA A 31 -0.77 10.14 1.37
N MET A 32 -0.12 10.41 0.24
CA MET A 32 0.04 9.42 -0.83
C MET A 32 0.89 8.22 -0.39
N ALA A 33 2.00 8.48 0.31
CA ALA A 33 2.85 7.41 0.84
C ALA A 33 2.08 6.57 1.87
N LEU A 34 1.31 7.19 2.75
CA LEU A 34 0.50 6.50 3.74
C LEU A 34 -0.60 5.66 3.09
N LEU A 35 -1.23 6.17 2.04
CA LEU A 35 -2.23 5.40 1.27
C LEU A 35 -1.61 4.14 0.70
N ALA A 36 -0.45 4.25 0.06
CA ALA A 36 0.24 3.11 -0.55
C ALA A 36 0.66 2.10 0.52
N GLU A 37 1.19 2.56 1.65
CA GLU A 37 1.57 1.69 2.76
C GLU A 37 0.35 0.96 3.31
N THR A 38 -0.75 1.68 3.54
CA THR A 38 -1.98 1.12 4.08
C THR A 38 -2.56 0.07 3.13
N ALA A 39 -2.70 0.39 1.86
CA ALA A 39 -3.28 -0.53 0.87
C ALA A 39 -2.44 -1.80 0.72
N THR A 40 -1.13 -1.65 0.56
CA THR A 40 -0.23 -2.80 0.38
C THR A 40 -0.10 -3.63 1.65
N GLY A 41 -0.05 -2.97 2.81
CA GLY A 41 0.02 -3.64 4.10
C GLY A 41 -1.22 -4.48 4.38
N PHE A 42 -2.41 -3.94 4.17
CA PHE A 42 -3.65 -4.68 4.34
C PHE A 42 -3.78 -5.83 3.35
N ALA A 43 -3.42 -5.61 2.09
CA ALA A 43 -3.45 -6.67 1.08
C ALA A 43 -2.53 -7.83 1.47
N THR A 44 -1.33 -7.52 1.95
CA THR A 44 -0.38 -8.51 2.41
C THR A 44 -0.89 -9.23 3.66
N GLN A 45 -1.38 -8.48 4.64
CA GLN A 45 -1.88 -9.03 5.90
C GLN A 45 -3.04 -10.00 5.70
N MET A 46 -3.97 -9.68 4.80
CA MET A 46 -5.12 -10.55 4.52
C MET A 46 -4.74 -11.90 3.96
N ASN A 47 -3.56 -12.00 3.36
CA ASN A 47 -3.05 -13.24 2.77
C ASN A 47 -1.97 -13.90 3.64
N THR A 48 -1.72 -13.35 4.83
CA THR A 48 -0.66 -13.83 5.73
C THR A 48 -1.25 -14.68 6.85
N PRO A 49 -0.75 -15.91 7.06
CA PRO A 49 -1.20 -16.74 8.19
C PRO A 49 -0.87 -16.09 9.54
N ASP A 50 -1.62 -16.48 10.57
CA ASP A 50 -1.50 -15.90 11.92
C ASP A 50 -0.13 -16.12 12.58
N ASP A 51 0.62 -17.13 12.13
CA ASP A 51 1.94 -17.44 12.68
C ASP A 51 3.06 -16.62 12.06
N LYS A 52 2.72 -15.70 11.17
CA LYS A 52 3.70 -14.85 10.48
C LYS A 52 3.45 -13.38 10.77
N LEU A 53 4.55 -12.63 10.81
CA LEU A 53 4.54 -11.19 11.01
C LEU A 53 5.03 -10.51 9.74
N ILE A 54 4.31 -9.47 9.30
CA ILE A 54 4.74 -8.69 8.14
C ILE A 54 5.43 -7.41 8.57
N LEU A 55 6.39 -6.99 7.76
CA LEU A 55 7.18 -5.79 7.99
C LEU A 55 7.37 -5.06 6.67
N LEU A 56 7.21 -3.75 6.67
CA LEU A 56 7.58 -2.95 5.51
C LEU A 56 9.10 -2.87 5.44
N LYS A 57 9.67 -3.53 4.44
CA LYS A 57 11.13 -3.59 4.28
C LYS A 57 11.68 -2.35 3.60
N SER A 58 11.02 -1.90 2.55
CA SER A 58 11.42 -0.70 1.85
C SER A 58 10.25 -0.06 1.12
N MET A 59 10.37 1.23 0.91
CA MET A 59 9.40 2.00 0.16
C MET A 59 10.16 2.97 -0.74
N ASN A 60 9.80 2.99 -2.02
CA ASN A 60 10.31 3.98 -2.94
C ASN A 60 9.12 4.71 -3.54
N ALA A 61 9.14 6.02 -3.47
CA ALA A 61 8.08 6.85 -4.02
C ALA A 61 8.69 7.94 -4.90
N GLN A 62 8.26 8.00 -6.14
CA GLN A 62 8.66 9.05 -7.08
C GLN A 62 7.46 9.94 -7.35
N TYR A 63 7.52 11.16 -6.87
CA TYR A 63 6.44 12.13 -7.05
C TYR A 63 6.60 12.81 -8.39
N VAL A 64 5.67 12.55 -9.30
CA VAL A 64 5.77 13.00 -10.69
C VAL A 64 4.93 14.24 -10.98
N LYS A 65 3.91 14.48 -10.15
CA LYS A 65 3.09 15.69 -10.24
C LYS A 65 2.37 15.94 -8.94
N ARG A 66 1.80 17.14 -8.81
CA ARG A 66 0.97 17.48 -7.66
C ARG A 66 -0.36 16.74 -7.74
N ALA A 67 -0.81 16.20 -6.61
CA ALA A 67 -2.10 15.51 -6.54
C ALA A 67 -3.25 16.49 -6.70
N GLU A 68 -4.29 16.08 -7.41
CA GLU A 68 -5.50 16.86 -7.66
C GLU A 68 -6.72 16.14 -7.10
N GLY A 69 -7.40 16.77 -6.18
CA GLY A 69 -8.65 16.25 -5.61
C GLY A 69 -8.44 15.06 -4.68
N ASN A 70 -9.41 14.18 -4.66
CA ASN A 70 -9.38 12.99 -3.84
C ASN A 70 -8.32 12.02 -4.36
N MET A 71 -7.68 11.31 -3.43
CA MET A 71 -6.62 10.37 -3.76
C MET A 71 -7.02 8.96 -3.38
N TYR A 72 -6.50 7.98 -4.10
CA TYR A 72 -6.72 6.57 -3.79
C TYR A 72 -5.46 5.76 -4.04
N ALA A 73 -5.38 4.61 -3.39
CA ALA A 73 -4.35 3.60 -3.66
C ALA A 73 -5.02 2.24 -3.83
N VAL A 74 -4.58 1.48 -4.79
CA VAL A 74 -5.07 0.13 -5.06
C VAL A 74 -3.90 -0.83 -5.03
N ALA A 75 -3.93 -1.79 -4.12
CA ALA A 75 -2.90 -2.83 -4.02
C ALA A 75 -3.46 -4.15 -4.51
N HIS A 76 -2.61 -4.95 -5.14
CA HIS A 76 -2.98 -6.24 -5.71
C HIS A 76 -2.11 -7.36 -5.16
N ILE A 77 -2.73 -8.49 -4.84
CA ILE A 77 -2.04 -9.72 -4.44
C ILE A 77 -2.45 -10.82 -5.42
N SER A 78 -1.49 -11.34 -6.18
CA SER A 78 -1.73 -12.47 -7.09
C SER A 78 -1.79 -13.78 -6.30
N GLU A 79 -2.28 -14.83 -6.96
CA GLU A 79 -2.31 -16.16 -6.36
C GLU A 79 -0.91 -16.67 -6.01
N GLU A 80 0.09 -16.36 -6.86
CA GLU A 80 1.49 -16.71 -6.58
C GLU A 80 2.01 -16.02 -5.33
N MET A 81 1.71 -14.74 -5.19
CA MET A 81 2.11 -13.96 -4.01
C MET A 81 1.46 -14.51 -2.75
N ALA A 82 0.17 -14.82 -2.81
CA ALA A 82 -0.55 -15.41 -1.69
C ALA A 82 0.04 -16.78 -1.31
N ALA A 83 0.37 -17.59 -2.31
CA ALA A 83 0.99 -18.90 -2.07
C ALA A 83 2.35 -18.76 -1.39
N ARG A 84 3.15 -17.77 -1.77
CA ARG A 84 4.44 -17.52 -1.11
C ARG A 84 4.25 -17.15 0.37
N LEU A 85 3.27 -16.29 0.67
CA LEU A 85 2.98 -15.92 2.06
C LEU A 85 2.53 -17.12 2.90
N GLN A 86 1.82 -18.07 2.29
CA GLN A 86 1.36 -19.28 2.96
C GLN A 86 2.46 -20.29 3.18
N ASN A 87 3.31 -20.50 2.18
CA ASN A 87 4.23 -21.63 2.13
C ASN A 87 5.68 -21.31 2.52
N GLU A 88 6.12 -20.08 2.40
CA GLU A 88 7.48 -19.67 2.77
C GLU A 88 7.49 -19.12 4.20
N GLU A 89 8.37 -19.66 5.04
CA GLU A 89 8.48 -19.20 6.44
C GLU A 89 8.97 -17.77 6.54
N ARG A 90 9.76 -17.34 5.57
CA ARG A 90 10.29 -15.97 5.50
C ARG A 90 10.54 -15.60 4.06
N GLY A 91 10.43 -14.34 3.76
CA GLY A 91 10.68 -13.82 2.43
C GLY A 91 10.32 -12.37 2.31
N ASN A 92 10.39 -11.86 1.10
CA ASN A 92 9.92 -10.51 0.80
C ASN A 92 9.46 -10.47 -0.64
N MET A 93 8.64 -9.46 -0.95
CA MET A 93 8.13 -9.27 -2.30
C MET A 93 7.69 -7.82 -2.52
N ILE A 94 7.70 -7.42 -3.79
CA ILE A 94 7.12 -6.14 -4.19
C ILE A 94 5.62 -6.36 -4.30
N VAL A 95 4.84 -5.55 -3.57
CA VAL A 95 3.38 -5.59 -3.66
C VAL A 95 2.93 -4.51 -4.65
N PRO A 96 2.37 -4.89 -5.80
CA PRO A 96 1.93 -3.92 -6.79
C PRO A 96 0.91 -2.95 -6.22
N CYS A 97 1.11 -1.67 -6.45
CA CYS A 97 0.21 -0.63 -5.96
C CYS A 97 0.16 0.52 -6.95
N GLU A 98 -1.06 0.98 -7.21
CA GLU A 98 -1.28 2.17 -8.02
C GLU A 98 -1.88 3.25 -7.12
N VAL A 99 -1.31 4.46 -7.21
CA VAL A 99 -1.85 5.63 -6.53
C VAL A 99 -2.40 6.56 -7.59
N GLY A 100 -3.63 7.02 -7.41
CA GLY A 100 -4.26 7.90 -8.36
C GLY A 100 -4.97 9.06 -7.68
N ASP A 101 -5.41 9.99 -8.51
CA ASP A 101 -6.19 11.15 -8.07
C ASP A 101 -7.33 11.41 -9.07
N GLU A 102 -8.02 12.54 -8.92
CA GLU A 102 -9.14 12.85 -9.80
C GLU A 102 -8.73 13.28 -11.21
N SER A 103 -7.43 13.53 -11.45
CA SER A 103 -6.96 13.90 -12.79
C SER A 103 -6.91 12.72 -13.76
N GLY A 104 -6.93 11.50 -13.24
CA GLY A 104 -6.77 10.29 -14.05
C GLY A 104 -5.33 9.92 -14.32
N GLU A 105 -4.38 10.71 -13.84
CA GLU A 105 -2.95 10.43 -13.94
C GLU A 105 -2.38 10.07 -12.59
N ALA A 106 -1.38 9.20 -12.56
CA ALA A 106 -0.73 8.84 -11.30
C ALA A 106 0.16 9.99 -10.81
N PRO A 107 -0.11 10.59 -9.64
CA PRO A 107 0.73 11.67 -9.12
C PRO A 107 2.03 11.17 -8.51
N VAL A 108 2.09 9.87 -8.20
CA VAL A 108 3.26 9.24 -7.61
C VAL A 108 3.40 7.81 -8.13
N LEU A 109 4.64 7.39 -8.35
CA LEU A 109 4.95 5.99 -8.66
C LEU A 109 5.57 5.38 -7.41
N VAL A 110 4.99 4.29 -6.92
CA VAL A 110 5.43 3.67 -5.67
C VAL A 110 5.91 2.24 -5.87
N GLU A 111 6.94 1.87 -5.11
CA GLU A 111 7.39 0.49 -5.00
C GLU A 111 7.44 0.15 -3.51
N MET A 112 6.59 -0.78 -3.10
CA MET A 112 6.45 -1.17 -1.71
C MET A 112 6.92 -2.62 -1.56
N VAL A 113 7.98 -2.81 -0.77
CA VAL A 113 8.51 -4.16 -0.51
C VAL A 113 8.11 -4.57 0.89
N TRP A 114 7.30 -5.61 0.99
CA TRP A 114 6.86 -6.18 2.25
C TRP A 114 7.59 -7.50 2.51
N ALA A 115 8.04 -7.67 3.74
CA ALA A 115 8.73 -8.89 4.19
C ALA A 115 7.85 -9.61 5.21
N TRP A 116 8.07 -10.90 5.38
CA TRP A 116 7.41 -11.69 6.42
C TRP A 116 8.40 -12.65 7.07
N VAL A 117 8.15 -12.91 8.32
CA VAL A 117 8.93 -13.84 9.13
C VAL A 117 7.98 -14.59 10.06
N LEU A 118 8.41 -15.74 10.55
CA LEU A 118 7.65 -16.44 11.57
C LEU A 118 7.68 -15.64 12.87
N LYS A 119 6.55 -15.61 13.56
CA LYS A 119 6.48 -15.01 14.89
C LYS A 119 7.29 -15.86 15.86
N LYS A 120 8.00 -15.19 16.77
CA LYS A 120 8.71 -15.89 17.83
C LYS A 120 7.69 -16.51 18.78
N ARG A 121 7.93 -17.75 19.16
CA ARG A 121 7.19 -18.40 20.25
C ARG A 121 7.88 -18.10 21.57
N ASP A 122 7.10 -17.62 22.50
CA ASP A 122 7.57 -17.45 23.87
C ASP A 122 7.38 -18.72 24.67
#